data_44e9b8d8fe11935b60698d907caf782a
#
_entry.id   44e9b8d8fe11935b60698d907caf782a
#
_cell.length_a   1.000
_cell.length_b   1.000
_cell.length_c   1.000
_cell.angle_alpha   90.00
_cell.angle_beta   90.00
_cell.angle_gamma   90.00
#
_symmetry.space_group_name_H-M   'P 1'
#
loop_
_entity.id
_entity.type
_entity.pdbx_description
1 polymer ?
#
loop_
_entity_poly.entity_id
_entity_poly.type
_entity_poly.pdbx_seq_one_letter_code
_entity_poly.pdbx_strand_id
1 'polypeptide(L)'
;SYRLDEPFSSGAGAGTYRLLVKGLNPEKTYGFHVYDLCSNAFSIFVNGKNVITVGYPSEDYTKTVPDLSMELAYFKPDKNGEANFVMHISNFVHRNGGAWNAISFAEQEYIDARFRKQLNYGFLCLGALLTIFLYQMFLFIFRKLDFGSLYLALFAITILIRLIVTPISLIEYFFPNLPYGASLKLEYVALILGPMLFTMYMSRKMRKMLQPLIVKII
;
A
#
# COMPACT_ATOMS: atom_id res chain seq x y z
N SER A 1 14.28 20.99 3.70
CA SER A 1 14.33 19.93 4.72
C SER A 1 13.99 20.54 6.06
N TYR A 2 12.81 20.29 6.56
CA TYR A 2 12.46 20.67 7.94
C TYR A 2 13.05 19.62 8.87
N ARG A 3 14.02 20.00 9.72
CA ARG A 3 14.38 19.26 10.91
C ARG A 3 13.34 19.58 11.97
N LEU A 4 12.64 18.57 12.45
CA LEU A 4 11.93 18.68 13.72
C LEU A 4 13.01 18.57 14.82
N ASP A 5 13.22 19.64 15.57
CA ASP A 5 14.27 19.74 16.59
C ASP A 5 14.00 18.92 17.86
N GLU A 6 12.87 18.16 17.90
CA GLU A 6 12.60 17.19 18.95
C GLU A 6 12.27 15.83 18.35
N PRO A 7 13.00 14.78 18.71
CA PRO A 7 12.65 13.42 18.30
C PRO A 7 11.36 13.02 19.03
N PHE A 8 10.27 12.79 18.29
CA PHE A 8 9.13 12.06 18.83
C PHE A 8 9.63 10.67 19.25
N SER A 9 9.79 10.47 20.53
CA SER A 9 10.42 9.27 21.10
C SER A 9 9.63 7.99 20.88
N SER A 10 8.39 8.06 20.40
CA SER A 10 7.49 6.91 20.26
C SER A 10 6.78 6.77 18.90
N GLY A 11 6.93 7.68 17.97
CA GLY A 11 6.14 7.68 16.73
C GLY A 11 4.62 7.87 16.92
N ALA A 12 4.15 7.93 18.17
CA ALA A 12 2.75 8.15 18.51
C ALA A 12 2.50 9.62 18.83
N GLY A 13 1.38 10.17 18.32
CA GLY A 13 1.01 11.56 18.54
C GLY A 13 0.24 12.16 17.37
N ALA A 14 -0.04 13.44 17.46
CA ALA A 14 -0.66 14.24 16.41
C ALA A 14 0.24 15.40 16.02
N GLY A 15 0.17 15.81 14.76
CA GLY A 15 0.96 16.90 14.22
C GLY A 15 0.27 17.63 13.10
N THR A 16 0.73 18.85 12.82
CA THR A 16 0.24 19.68 11.72
C THR A 16 1.40 20.09 10.83
N TYR A 17 1.31 19.75 9.55
CA TYR A 17 2.24 20.20 8.52
C TYR A 17 1.61 21.32 7.73
N ARG A 18 2.39 22.33 7.38
CA ARG A 18 1.96 23.43 6.52
C ARG A 18 2.96 23.63 5.38
N LEU A 19 2.44 23.79 4.15
CA LEU A 19 3.24 24.06 2.96
C LEU A 19 2.53 25.08 2.10
N LEU A 20 3.23 26.14 1.71
CA LEU A 20 2.77 27.12 0.75
C LEU A 20 3.45 26.84 -0.61
N VAL A 21 2.68 26.54 -1.62
CA VAL A 21 3.12 26.36 -3.00
C VAL A 21 2.76 27.61 -3.79
N LYS A 22 3.73 28.16 -4.56
CA LYS A 22 3.57 29.37 -5.36
C LYS A 22 3.91 29.13 -6.81
N GLY A 23 3.44 30.02 -7.68
CA GLY A 23 3.75 29.98 -9.11
C GLY A 23 2.92 28.97 -9.90
N LEU A 24 1.76 28.57 -9.37
CA LEU A 24 0.81 27.73 -10.07
C LEU A 24 -0.02 28.54 -11.04
N ASN A 25 -0.48 27.91 -12.12
CA ASN A 25 -1.41 28.56 -13.06
C ASN A 25 -2.84 28.52 -12.49
N PRO A 26 -3.50 29.67 -12.20
CA PRO A 26 -4.84 29.70 -11.62
C PRO A 26 -5.93 29.06 -12.49
N GLU A 27 -5.72 28.99 -13.82
CA GLU A 27 -6.68 28.41 -14.76
C GLU A 27 -6.64 26.88 -14.77
N LYS A 28 -5.54 26.28 -14.28
CA LYS A 28 -5.37 24.83 -14.27
C LYS A 28 -5.86 24.20 -12.97
N THR A 29 -6.37 22.98 -13.10
CA THR A 29 -6.64 22.10 -11.95
C THR A 29 -5.42 21.24 -11.68
N TYR A 30 -5.04 21.16 -10.43
CA TYR A 30 -3.95 20.31 -9.94
C TYR A 30 -4.52 19.17 -9.12
N GLY A 31 -3.85 18.04 -9.21
CA GLY A 31 -4.16 16.88 -8.40
C GLY A 31 -2.99 16.53 -7.48
N PHE A 32 -3.29 15.90 -6.37
CA PHE A 32 -2.32 15.23 -5.57
C PHE A 32 -2.82 13.85 -5.14
N HIS A 33 -1.90 12.93 -5.12
CA HIS A 33 -2.15 11.55 -4.77
C HIS A 33 -1.44 11.25 -3.47
N VAL A 34 -2.23 10.84 -2.48
CA VAL A 34 -1.77 10.44 -1.16
C VAL A 34 -1.93 8.94 -1.06
N TYR A 35 -0.83 8.24 -0.88
CA TYR A 35 -0.84 6.81 -0.64
C TYR A 35 0.17 6.48 0.45
N ASP A 36 -0.18 5.52 1.27
CA ASP A 36 0.70 4.95 2.30
C ASP A 36 1.44 6.03 3.12
N LEU A 37 0.72 7.06 3.54
CA LEU A 37 1.20 7.88 4.63
C LEU A 37 1.17 6.99 5.88
N CYS A 38 2.32 6.74 6.49
CA CYS A 38 2.45 5.92 7.70
C CYS A 38 1.77 6.53 8.94
N SER A 39 0.69 7.23 8.72
CA SER A 39 -0.19 7.77 9.74
C SER A 39 -1.55 7.13 9.60
N ASN A 40 -2.11 6.77 10.70
CA ASN A 40 -3.37 6.04 10.76
C ASN A 40 -4.60 6.92 10.49
N ALA A 41 -4.48 8.24 10.63
CA ALA A 41 -5.55 9.17 10.29
C ALA A 41 -4.96 10.53 9.88
N PHE A 42 -5.51 11.16 8.85
CA PHE A 42 -5.10 12.49 8.42
C PHE A 42 -6.22 13.25 7.70
N SER A 43 -6.14 14.58 7.73
CA SER A 43 -6.99 15.48 6.93
C SER A 43 -6.11 16.50 6.23
N ILE A 44 -6.37 16.74 4.95
CA ILE A 44 -5.64 17.72 4.14
C ILE A 44 -6.60 18.83 3.72
N PHE A 45 -6.18 20.04 4.00
CA PHE A 45 -6.89 21.26 3.61
C PHE A 45 -6.04 21.99 2.57
N VAL A 46 -6.70 22.53 1.55
CA VAL A 46 -6.09 23.43 0.55
C VAL A 46 -6.85 24.75 0.56
N ASN A 47 -6.15 25.85 0.80
CA ASN A 47 -6.74 27.19 0.94
C ASN A 47 -7.93 27.21 1.92
N GLY A 48 -7.82 26.48 3.03
CA GLY A 48 -8.85 26.38 4.08
C GLY A 48 -10.00 25.43 3.77
N LYS A 49 -10.07 24.85 2.57
CA LYS A 49 -11.10 23.87 2.21
C LYS A 49 -10.56 22.45 2.45
N ASN A 50 -11.33 21.63 3.17
CA ASN A 50 -11.00 20.21 3.33
C ASN A 50 -11.16 19.51 1.97
N VAL A 51 -10.10 18.82 1.53
CA VAL A 51 -10.06 18.10 0.24
C VAL A 51 -9.90 16.59 0.41
N ILE A 52 -9.30 16.15 1.52
CA ILE A 52 -9.14 14.73 1.87
C ILE A 52 -9.31 14.56 3.38
N THR A 53 -9.98 13.50 3.78
CA THR A 53 -9.97 13.01 5.17
C THR A 53 -9.95 11.49 5.15
N VAL A 54 -8.94 10.91 5.77
CA VAL A 54 -8.76 9.47 5.95
C VAL A 54 -8.80 9.18 7.43
N GLY A 55 -9.75 8.35 7.85
CA GLY A 55 -10.03 8.12 9.24
C GLY A 55 -10.51 9.38 9.97
N TYR A 56 -10.25 9.46 11.26
CA TYR A 56 -10.55 10.66 12.07
C TYR A 56 -9.30 11.07 12.85
N PRO A 57 -8.54 12.08 12.37
CA PRO A 57 -7.37 12.57 13.06
C PRO A 57 -7.77 13.38 14.30
N SER A 58 -7.16 13.09 15.44
CA SER A 58 -7.36 13.77 16.70
C SER A 58 -6.06 13.81 17.51
N GLU A 59 -5.93 14.78 18.41
CA GLU A 59 -4.86 14.81 19.43
C GLU A 59 -5.14 13.78 20.54
N ASP A 60 -6.38 13.37 20.67
CA ASP A 60 -6.84 12.41 21.67
C ASP A 60 -6.82 10.98 21.08
N TYR A 61 -6.04 10.10 21.69
CA TYR A 61 -5.96 8.68 21.35
C TYR A 61 -7.34 8.00 21.26
N THR A 62 -8.25 8.34 22.17
CA THR A 62 -9.57 7.69 22.23
C THR A 62 -10.50 8.10 21.11
N LYS A 63 -10.23 9.21 20.44
CA LYS A 63 -11.04 9.77 19.35
C LYS A 63 -10.43 9.51 17.98
N THR A 64 -9.13 9.18 17.92
CA THR A 64 -8.48 8.87 16.65
C THR A 64 -9.01 7.55 16.09
N VAL A 65 -9.55 7.59 14.88
CA VAL A 65 -10.01 6.40 14.16
C VAL A 65 -9.09 6.17 12.97
N PRO A 66 -8.24 5.12 13.01
CA PRO A 66 -7.35 4.83 11.90
C PRO A 66 -8.11 4.29 10.70
N ASP A 67 -7.66 4.64 9.50
CA ASP A 67 -8.16 4.11 8.25
C ASP A 67 -7.02 3.98 7.23
N LEU A 68 -7.25 3.13 6.22
CA LEU A 68 -6.35 2.94 5.08
C LEU A 68 -7.13 3.28 3.83
N SER A 69 -6.96 4.48 3.32
CA SER A 69 -7.47 4.78 2.00
C SER A 69 -6.39 5.43 1.14
N MET A 70 -6.46 5.14 -0.14
CA MET A 70 -5.67 5.80 -1.17
C MET A 70 -6.52 6.94 -1.72
N GLU A 71 -6.13 8.18 -1.43
CA GLU A 71 -6.93 9.33 -1.79
C GLU A 71 -6.29 10.12 -2.93
N LEU A 72 -7.13 10.43 -3.88
CA LEU A 72 -6.83 11.34 -4.99
C LEU A 72 -7.71 12.57 -4.86
N ALA A 73 -7.10 13.73 -4.73
CA ALA A 73 -7.82 14.98 -4.59
C ALA A 73 -7.38 16.00 -5.63
N TYR A 74 -8.29 16.92 -5.93
CA TYR A 74 -8.08 17.98 -6.88
C TYR A 74 -8.36 19.33 -6.24
N PHE A 75 -7.62 20.34 -6.67
CA PHE A 75 -7.81 21.71 -6.25
C PHE A 75 -7.44 22.69 -7.36
N LYS A 76 -7.93 23.92 -7.24
CA LYS A 76 -7.45 25.05 -8.02
C LYS A 76 -6.66 26.00 -7.12
N PRO A 77 -5.54 26.55 -7.60
CA PRO A 77 -4.84 27.62 -6.91
C PRO A 77 -5.75 28.83 -6.71
N ASP A 78 -5.35 29.74 -5.86
CA ASP A 78 -5.98 31.06 -5.78
C ASP A 78 -5.65 31.93 -7.00
N LYS A 79 -6.21 33.15 -7.04
CA LYS A 79 -5.99 34.13 -8.15
C LYS A 79 -4.52 34.54 -8.31
N ASN A 80 -3.72 34.37 -7.26
CA ASN A 80 -2.30 34.71 -7.24
C ASN A 80 -1.40 33.52 -7.65
N GLY A 81 -2.00 32.37 -7.99
CA GLY A 81 -1.26 31.15 -8.26
C GLY A 81 -0.65 30.51 -7.01
N GLU A 82 -1.28 30.72 -5.86
CA GLU A 82 -0.82 30.15 -4.59
C GLU A 82 -1.76 29.04 -4.09
N ALA A 83 -1.20 28.06 -3.42
CA ALA A 83 -1.95 27.01 -2.72
C ALA A 83 -1.34 26.77 -1.33
N ASN A 84 -2.12 26.99 -0.28
CA ASN A 84 -1.73 26.77 1.09
C ASN A 84 -2.25 25.42 1.56
N PHE A 85 -1.35 24.46 1.71
CA PHE A 85 -1.66 23.13 2.22
C PHE A 85 -1.49 23.10 3.73
N VAL A 86 -2.48 22.55 4.41
CA VAL A 86 -2.44 22.23 5.84
C VAL A 86 -2.84 20.77 6.00
N MET A 87 -1.99 19.96 6.61
CA MET A 87 -2.26 18.56 6.88
C MET A 87 -2.24 18.30 8.38
N HIS A 88 -3.37 17.89 8.91
CA HIS A 88 -3.49 17.35 10.26
C HIS A 88 -3.31 15.84 10.19
N ILE A 89 -2.45 15.29 11.02
CA ILE A 89 -2.06 13.89 11.00
C ILE A 89 -2.00 13.36 12.44
N SER A 90 -2.50 12.17 12.68
CA SER A 90 -2.39 11.51 13.98
C SER A 90 -2.10 10.02 13.82
N ASN A 91 -1.24 9.51 14.68
CA ASN A 91 -0.88 8.11 14.77
C ASN A 91 -0.76 7.69 16.22
N PHE A 92 -1.52 6.67 16.62
CA PHE A 92 -1.45 6.08 17.96
C PHE A 92 -1.40 4.55 17.92
N VAL A 93 -1.47 3.94 16.74
CA VAL A 93 -1.60 2.49 16.57
C VAL A 93 -0.36 1.90 15.89
N HIS A 94 0.20 2.60 14.92
CA HIS A 94 1.37 2.12 14.19
C HIS A 94 2.67 2.56 14.86
N ARG A 95 3.68 1.69 14.85
CA ARG A 95 5.00 1.94 15.44
C ARG A 95 5.67 3.21 14.89
N ASN A 96 5.48 3.45 13.62
CA ASN A 96 6.07 4.58 12.91
C ASN A 96 4.96 5.58 12.57
N GLY A 97 5.09 6.83 12.98
CA GLY A 97 4.15 7.90 12.71
C GLY A 97 4.73 8.95 11.76
N GLY A 98 3.87 9.84 11.28
CA GLY A 98 4.25 10.95 10.41
C GLY A 98 4.11 10.67 8.91
N ALA A 99 4.42 11.66 8.08
CA ALA A 99 4.39 11.55 6.63
C ALA A 99 5.69 10.93 6.10
N TRP A 100 5.67 9.65 5.81
CA TRP A 100 6.85 8.90 5.36
C TRP A 100 7.07 9.01 3.85
N ASN A 101 5.99 8.98 3.09
CA ASN A 101 6.05 9.05 1.65
C ASN A 101 5.78 10.47 1.15
N ALA A 102 6.45 10.84 0.08
CA ALA A 102 6.19 12.10 -0.59
C ALA A 102 4.82 12.08 -1.27
N ILE A 103 4.02 13.12 -1.03
CA ILE A 103 2.78 13.33 -1.75
C ILE A 103 3.12 13.66 -3.21
N SER A 104 2.59 12.89 -4.15
CA SER A 104 2.76 13.16 -5.58
C SER A 104 1.81 14.28 -6.00
N PHE A 105 2.36 15.33 -6.57
CA PHE A 105 1.65 16.54 -6.98
C PHE A 105 1.96 16.88 -8.43
N ALA A 106 0.93 17.14 -9.24
CA ALA A 106 1.06 17.60 -10.62
C ALA A 106 -0.28 18.16 -11.15
N GLU A 107 -0.29 18.61 -12.41
CA GLU A 107 -1.53 18.91 -13.14
C GLU A 107 -2.44 17.66 -13.19
N GLN A 108 -3.74 17.89 -13.15
CA GLN A 108 -4.75 16.83 -13.04
C GLN A 108 -4.54 15.70 -14.05
N GLU A 109 -4.37 16.03 -15.34
CA GLU A 109 -4.21 15.02 -16.39
C GLU A 109 -3.04 14.07 -16.14
N TYR A 110 -1.93 14.62 -15.64
CA TYR A 110 -0.74 13.83 -15.33
C TYR A 110 -0.96 12.91 -14.14
N ILE A 111 -1.59 13.43 -13.07
CA ILE A 111 -1.89 12.62 -11.87
C ILE A 111 -2.86 11.49 -12.23
N ASP A 112 -3.90 11.78 -13.01
CA ASP A 112 -4.88 10.78 -13.46
C ASP A 112 -4.24 9.70 -14.32
N ALA A 113 -3.38 10.10 -15.27
CA ALA A 113 -2.66 9.15 -16.10
C ALA A 113 -1.74 8.25 -15.29
N ARG A 114 -1.02 8.82 -14.31
CA ARG A 114 -0.16 8.08 -13.40
C ARG A 114 -0.95 7.11 -12.53
N PHE A 115 -2.06 7.55 -11.97
CA PHE A 115 -2.93 6.72 -11.14
C PHE A 115 -3.52 5.55 -11.94
N ARG A 116 -4.10 5.82 -13.13
CA ARG A 116 -4.60 4.76 -14.03
C ARG A 116 -3.50 3.77 -14.41
N LYS A 117 -2.30 4.25 -14.70
CA LYS A 117 -1.16 3.39 -15.04
C LYS A 117 -0.80 2.46 -13.86
N GLN A 118 -0.80 2.98 -12.65
CA GLN A 118 -0.51 2.21 -11.43
C GLN A 118 -1.59 1.12 -11.20
N LEU A 119 -2.86 1.46 -11.34
CA LEU A 119 -3.97 0.50 -11.26
C LEU A 119 -3.87 -0.58 -12.33
N ASN A 120 -3.60 -0.21 -13.59
CA ASN A 120 -3.47 -1.17 -14.69
C ASN A 120 -2.35 -2.19 -14.43
N TYR A 121 -1.20 -1.75 -13.92
CA TYR A 121 -0.14 -2.67 -13.52
C TYR A 121 -0.57 -3.56 -12.34
N GLY A 122 -1.29 -3.04 -11.37
CA GLY A 122 -1.84 -3.81 -10.26
C GLY A 122 -2.75 -4.94 -10.76
N PHE A 123 -3.70 -4.62 -11.63
CA PHE A 123 -4.61 -5.63 -12.23
C PHE A 123 -3.87 -6.64 -13.11
N LEU A 124 -2.86 -6.21 -13.88
CA LEU A 124 -2.04 -7.12 -14.67
C LEU A 124 -1.29 -8.12 -13.78
N CYS A 125 -0.65 -7.64 -12.72
CA CYS A 125 0.05 -8.51 -11.76
C CYS A 125 -0.92 -9.45 -11.04
N LEU A 126 -2.11 -8.98 -10.68
CA LEU A 126 -3.16 -9.79 -10.06
C LEU A 126 -3.59 -10.92 -10.99
N GLY A 127 -3.86 -10.63 -12.28
CA GLY A 127 -4.21 -11.63 -13.28
C GLY A 127 -3.09 -12.66 -13.49
N ALA A 128 -1.83 -12.23 -13.56
CA ALA A 128 -0.69 -13.12 -13.68
C ALA A 128 -0.55 -14.07 -12.48
N LEU A 129 -0.64 -13.53 -11.26
CA LEU A 129 -0.54 -14.34 -10.03
C LEU A 129 -1.71 -15.32 -9.89
N LEU A 130 -2.93 -14.89 -10.25
CA LEU A 130 -4.10 -15.77 -10.27
C LEU A 130 -3.92 -16.92 -11.28
N THR A 131 -3.40 -16.63 -12.46
CA THR A 131 -3.10 -17.65 -13.48
C THR A 131 -2.07 -18.65 -12.96
N ILE A 132 -0.99 -18.18 -12.32
CA ILE A 132 0.01 -19.06 -11.72
C ILE A 132 -0.62 -19.93 -10.63
N PHE A 133 -1.43 -19.35 -9.75
CA PHE A 133 -2.15 -20.09 -8.70
C PHE A 133 -3.00 -21.20 -9.28
N LEU A 134 -3.88 -20.88 -10.25
CA LEU A 134 -4.78 -21.83 -10.86
C LEU A 134 -4.02 -22.95 -11.59
N TYR A 135 -2.97 -22.60 -12.35
CA TYR A 135 -2.13 -23.56 -13.02
C TYR A 135 -1.42 -24.53 -12.05
N GLN A 136 -0.87 -24.01 -10.97
CA GLN A 136 -0.20 -24.84 -9.97
C GLN A 136 -1.18 -25.72 -9.19
N MET A 137 -2.37 -25.22 -8.89
CA MET A 137 -3.45 -26.02 -8.29
C MET A 137 -3.90 -27.15 -9.23
N PHE A 138 -4.04 -26.86 -10.53
CA PHE A 138 -4.30 -27.88 -11.53
C PHE A 138 -3.22 -28.96 -11.54
N LEU A 139 -1.94 -28.57 -11.56
CA LEU A 139 -0.84 -29.54 -11.52
C LEU A 139 -0.83 -30.37 -10.22
N PHE A 140 -1.15 -29.77 -9.09
CA PHE A 140 -1.26 -30.48 -7.83
C PHE A 140 -2.33 -31.58 -7.87
N ILE A 141 -3.50 -31.27 -8.42
CA ILE A 141 -4.62 -32.21 -8.51
C ILE A 141 -4.30 -33.34 -9.50
N PHE A 142 -3.83 -33.02 -10.71
CA PHE A 142 -3.64 -33.99 -11.79
C PHE A 142 -2.32 -34.77 -11.71
N ARG A 143 -1.30 -34.30 -11.00
CA ARG A 143 -0.02 -35.01 -10.82
C ARG A 143 0.07 -35.83 -9.54
N LYS A 144 -1.04 -36.46 -9.11
CA LYS A 144 -1.10 -37.32 -7.94
C LYS A 144 -0.51 -36.66 -6.67
N LEU A 145 -1.00 -35.47 -6.34
CA LEU A 145 -0.66 -34.70 -5.14
C LEU A 145 0.83 -34.27 -5.09
N ASP A 146 1.33 -33.65 -6.15
CA ASP A 146 2.67 -33.05 -6.12
C ASP A 146 2.69 -31.82 -5.18
N PHE A 147 3.10 -32.04 -3.93
CA PHE A 147 3.17 -31.01 -2.90
C PHE A 147 4.09 -29.83 -3.27
N GLY A 148 5.03 -30.00 -4.20
CA GLY A 148 5.81 -28.87 -4.73
C GLY A 148 4.91 -27.87 -5.45
N SER A 149 4.02 -28.35 -6.31
CA SER A 149 3.03 -27.48 -6.97
C SER A 149 2.07 -26.83 -5.99
N LEU A 150 1.65 -27.54 -4.93
CA LEU A 150 0.81 -26.97 -3.87
C LEU A 150 1.51 -25.80 -3.15
N TYR A 151 2.77 -25.96 -2.74
CA TYR A 151 3.49 -24.89 -2.06
C TYR A 151 3.66 -23.65 -2.95
N LEU A 152 3.91 -23.83 -4.25
CA LEU A 152 3.99 -22.73 -5.19
C LEU A 152 2.63 -22.05 -5.43
N ALA A 153 1.54 -22.82 -5.46
CA ALA A 153 0.19 -22.27 -5.51
C ALA A 153 -0.13 -21.42 -4.27
N LEU A 154 0.14 -21.96 -3.06
CA LEU A 154 -0.05 -21.23 -1.82
C LEU A 154 0.84 -19.99 -1.71
N PHE A 155 2.05 -20.04 -2.23
CA PHE A 155 2.92 -18.87 -2.35
C PHE A 155 2.31 -17.82 -3.27
N ALA A 156 1.84 -18.21 -4.45
CA ALA A 156 1.23 -17.28 -5.41
C ALA A 156 0.00 -16.57 -4.83
N ILE A 157 -0.88 -17.31 -4.13
CA ILE A 157 -2.06 -16.70 -3.48
C ILE A 157 -1.66 -15.78 -2.33
N THR A 158 -0.60 -16.11 -1.60
CA THR A 158 -0.05 -15.25 -0.53
C THR A 158 0.46 -13.92 -1.08
N ILE A 159 1.21 -13.95 -2.20
CA ILE A 159 1.66 -12.74 -2.88
C ILE A 159 0.48 -11.96 -3.46
N LEU A 160 -0.55 -12.64 -3.98
CA LEU A 160 -1.77 -12.02 -4.49
C LEU A 160 -2.51 -11.27 -3.36
N ILE A 161 -2.70 -11.90 -2.20
CA ILE A 161 -3.29 -11.23 -1.02
C ILE A 161 -2.48 -9.99 -0.66
N ARG A 162 -1.15 -10.12 -0.61
CA ARG A 162 -0.28 -8.99 -0.32
C ARG A 162 -0.42 -7.85 -1.35
N LEU A 163 -0.52 -8.18 -2.65
CA LEU A 163 -0.71 -7.19 -3.71
C LEU A 163 -2.03 -6.43 -3.55
N ILE A 164 -3.09 -7.10 -3.08
CA ILE A 164 -4.39 -6.47 -2.84
C ILE A 164 -4.32 -5.52 -1.64
N VAL A 165 -3.61 -5.91 -0.57
CA VAL A 165 -3.60 -5.21 0.72
C VAL A 165 -2.55 -4.09 0.78
N THR A 166 -1.43 -4.21 0.03
CA THR A 166 -0.35 -3.22 0.03
C THR A 166 -0.57 -2.09 -1.00
N PRO A 167 0.27 -1.05 -1.01
CA PRO A 167 0.00 0.36 -1.38
C PRO A 167 -0.68 0.70 -2.71
N ILE A 168 -1.03 -0.28 -3.53
CA ILE A 168 -1.83 -0.02 -4.74
C ILE A 168 -3.33 0.05 -4.39
N SER A 169 -3.69 -0.25 -3.12
CA SER A 169 -5.06 -0.22 -2.56
C SER A 169 -6.13 -0.84 -3.47
N LEU A 170 -5.79 -1.95 -4.11
CA LEU A 170 -6.79 -2.74 -4.82
C LEU A 170 -7.85 -3.27 -3.84
N ILE A 171 -7.54 -3.26 -2.54
CA ILE A 171 -8.44 -3.70 -1.49
C ILE A 171 -9.75 -2.89 -1.48
N GLU A 172 -9.69 -1.58 -1.74
CA GLU A 172 -10.88 -0.73 -1.79
C GLU A 172 -11.83 -1.12 -2.93
N TYR A 173 -11.29 -1.64 -4.05
CA TYR A 173 -12.11 -2.16 -5.14
C TYR A 173 -12.79 -3.49 -4.80
N PHE A 174 -12.12 -4.36 -4.04
CA PHE A 174 -12.63 -5.68 -3.72
C PHE A 174 -13.36 -5.73 -2.39
N PHE A 175 -12.90 -4.97 -1.40
CA PHE A 175 -13.37 -4.99 -0.01
C PHE A 175 -13.42 -3.58 0.60
N PRO A 176 -14.30 -2.69 0.13
CA PRO A 176 -14.32 -1.27 0.55
C PRO A 176 -14.58 -1.06 2.04
N ASN A 177 -15.13 -2.07 2.72
CA ASN A 177 -15.48 -1.98 4.16
C ASN A 177 -14.54 -2.81 5.05
N LEU A 178 -13.35 -3.21 4.56
CA LEU A 178 -12.44 -4.01 5.37
C LEU A 178 -11.82 -3.14 6.48
N PRO A 179 -11.99 -3.51 7.77
CA PRO A 179 -11.40 -2.74 8.86
C PRO A 179 -9.86 -2.65 8.75
N TYR A 180 -9.29 -1.50 9.06
CA TYR A 180 -7.85 -1.25 9.08
C TYR A 180 -7.05 -2.38 9.74
N GLY A 181 -7.47 -2.81 10.95
CA GLY A 181 -6.78 -3.87 11.67
C GLY A 181 -6.80 -5.24 10.98
N ALA A 182 -7.81 -5.53 10.15
CA ALA A 182 -7.87 -6.75 9.37
C ALA A 182 -6.90 -6.70 8.18
N SER A 183 -6.84 -5.57 7.46
CA SER A 183 -5.87 -5.33 6.38
C SER A 183 -4.44 -5.49 6.88
N LEU A 184 -4.12 -4.87 8.00
CA LEU A 184 -2.78 -4.93 8.61
C LEU A 184 -2.40 -6.37 9.01
N LYS A 185 -3.33 -7.14 9.61
CA LYS A 185 -3.11 -8.54 9.95
C LYS A 185 -2.86 -9.39 8.71
N LEU A 186 -3.64 -9.20 7.64
CA LEU A 186 -3.47 -9.91 6.37
C LEU A 186 -2.10 -9.62 5.74
N GLU A 187 -1.66 -8.36 5.77
CA GLU A 187 -0.36 -7.95 5.28
C GLU A 187 0.78 -8.68 6.03
N TYR A 188 0.77 -8.67 7.37
CA TYR A 188 1.80 -9.33 8.17
C TYR A 188 1.78 -10.85 8.01
N VAL A 189 0.60 -11.46 7.98
CA VAL A 189 0.47 -12.91 7.73
C VAL A 189 1.05 -13.27 6.37
N ALA A 190 0.72 -12.51 5.32
CA ALA A 190 1.26 -12.75 3.99
C ALA A 190 2.79 -12.54 3.93
N LEU A 191 3.32 -11.56 4.66
CA LEU A 191 4.75 -11.29 4.75
C LEU A 191 5.53 -12.46 5.35
N ILE A 192 4.97 -13.14 6.36
CA ILE A 192 5.61 -14.27 7.04
C ILE A 192 5.43 -15.56 6.24
N LEU A 193 4.22 -15.84 5.76
CA LEU A 193 3.90 -17.07 5.03
C LEU A 193 4.59 -17.15 3.67
N GLY A 194 4.77 -16.03 2.97
CA GLY A 194 5.37 -16.01 1.64
C GLY A 194 6.76 -16.66 1.60
N PRO A 195 7.76 -16.17 2.33
CA PRO A 195 9.09 -16.77 2.37
C PRO A 195 9.09 -18.22 2.84
N MET A 196 8.25 -18.57 3.83
CA MET A 196 8.13 -19.93 4.34
C MET A 196 7.66 -20.91 3.25
N LEU A 197 6.59 -20.57 2.53
CA LEU A 197 6.02 -21.40 1.46
C LEU A 197 7.01 -21.53 0.28
N PHE A 198 7.67 -20.43 -0.07
CA PHE A 198 8.71 -20.45 -1.11
C PHE A 198 9.89 -21.35 -0.73
N THR A 199 10.34 -21.29 0.52
CA THR A 199 11.41 -22.17 1.03
C THR A 199 10.98 -23.64 1.00
N MET A 200 9.73 -23.97 1.36
CA MET A 200 9.17 -25.31 1.26
C MET A 200 9.14 -25.81 -0.19
N TYR A 201 8.70 -24.95 -1.12
CA TYR A 201 8.74 -25.23 -2.55
C TYR A 201 10.16 -25.56 -3.03
N MET A 202 11.11 -24.67 -2.71
CA MET A 202 12.52 -24.84 -3.12
C MET A 202 13.15 -26.12 -2.55
N SER A 203 12.93 -26.42 -1.27
CA SER A 203 13.40 -27.66 -0.64
C SER A 203 12.88 -28.89 -1.34
N ARG A 204 11.62 -28.93 -1.73
CA ARG A 204 11.04 -30.05 -2.50
C ARG A 204 11.61 -30.17 -3.89
N LYS A 205 11.78 -29.04 -4.58
CA LYS A 205 12.32 -29.00 -5.93
C LYS A 205 13.78 -29.43 -5.99
N MET A 206 14.61 -28.89 -5.08
CA MET A 206 16.03 -29.23 -4.98
C MET A 206 16.25 -30.72 -4.63
N ARG A 207 15.46 -31.27 -3.69
CA ARG A 207 15.55 -32.68 -3.33
C ARG A 207 15.28 -33.58 -4.53
N LYS A 208 14.26 -33.28 -5.36
CA LYS A 208 13.98 -34.01 -6.60
C LYS A 208 15.08 -33.89 -7.64
N MET A 209 15.81 -32.77 -7.68
CA MET A 209 16.92 -32.58 -8.62
C MET A 209 18.22 -33.24 -8.17
N LEU A 210 18.50 -33.25 -6.88
CA LEU A 210 19.76 -33.80 -6.31
C LEU A 210 19.74 -35.32 -6.20
N GLN A 211 18.60 -35.96 -5.92
CA GLN A 211 18.50 -37.41 -5.83
C GLN A 211 19.10 -38.17 -7.03
N PRO A 212 18.82 -37.83 -8.30
CA PRO A 212 19.37 -38.56 -9.43
C PRO A 212 20.89 -38.27 -9.61
N LEU A 213 21.40 -37.15 -9.12
CA LEU A 213 22.84 -36.84 -9.16
C LEU A 213 23.64 -37.65 -8.14
N ILE A 214 23.08 -37.84 -6.93
CA ILE A 214 23.68 -38.63 -5.86
C ILE A 214 23.72 -40.10 -6.26
N VAL A 215 22.67 -40.62 -6.88
CA VAL A 215 22.61 -42.03 -7.36
C VAL A 215 23.57 -42.31 -8.52
N LYS A 216 24.02 -41.27 -9.25
CA LYS A 216 25.03 -41.45 -10.33
C LYS A 216 26.47 -41.39 -9.84
N ILE A 217 26.70 -41.00 -8.59
CA ILE A 217 28.06 -40.88 -8.00
C ILE A 217 28.39 -42.08 -7.08
N ILE A 218 27.37 -42.88 -6.73
CA ILE A 218 27.51 -44.16 -6.02
C ILE A 218 27.42 -45.31 -7.03
#